data_480cd6778d96ec009887e77bbc74e56e
#
_entry.id   480cd6778d96ec009887e77bbc74e56e
#
_cell.length_a   1.000
_cell.length_b   1.000
_cell.length_c   1.000
_cell.angle_alpha   90.00
_cell.angle_beta   90.00
_cell.angle_gamma   90.00
#
_symmetry.space_group_name_H-M   'P 1'
#
loop_
_entity.id
_entity.type
_entity.pdbx_description
1 polymer ?
#
loop_
_entity_poly.entity_id
_entity_poly.type
_entity_poly.pdbx_seq_one_letter_code
_entity_poly.pdbx_strand_id
1 'polypeptide(L)'
;LSDRLTPWETIEKRLTHAAKADLTIALYNPASRSRPAHLRRACDILLRDLPDSRLCGIARNIGRAGESWRTLTLGELREAEVDMFCTVIVGNVSTKEIAGRLITPRGYKNV
;
A
#
# COMPACT_ATOMS: atom_id res chain seq x y z
N LEU A 1 -5.19 5.43 6.95
CA LEU A 1 -5.71 4.50 7.94
C LEU A 1 -6.12 5.25 9.21
N SER A 2 -7.40 5.28 9.49
CA SER A 2 -7.89 5.93 10.71
C SER A 2 -8.88 5.00 11.42
N ASP A 3 -8.50 4.51 12.59
CA ASP A 3 -9.38 3.70 13.41
C ASP A 3 -10.32 4.54 14.29
N ARG A 4 -10.20 5.87 14.25
CA ARG A 4 -11.16 6.77 14.91
C ARG A 4 -12.50 6.77 14.17
N LEU A 5 -12.44 6.68 12.84
CA LEU A 5 -13.62 6.71 11.98
C LEU A 5 -14.05 5.30 11.54
N THR A 6 -13.10 4.38 11.50
CA THR A 6 -13.35 3.01 11.02
C THR A 6 -12.66 2.02 11.94
N PRO A 7 -13.42 1.11 12.58
CA PRO A 7 -12.82 0.10 13.45
C PRO A 7 -11.85 -0.79 12.66
N TRP A 8 -10.81 -1.29 13.34
CA TRP A 8 -9.85 -2.21 12.73
C TRP A 8 -10.50 -3.47 12.17
N GLU A 9 -11.55 -3.93 12.79
CA GLU A 9 -12.31 -5.09 12.29
C GLU A 9 -12.80 -4.84 10.86
N THR A 10 -13.32 -3.66 10.57
CA THR A 10 -13.77 -3.28 9.24
C THR A 10 -12.60 -3.07 8.29
N ILE A 11 -11.52 -2.43 8.76
CA ILE A 11 -10.29 -2.25 7.97
C ILE A 11 -9.73 -3.61 7.56
N GLU A 12 -9.66 -4.55 8.49
CA GLU A 12 -9.18 -5.90 8.21
C GLU A 12 -10.00 -6.58 7.12
N LYS A 13 -11.32 -6.50 7.20
CA LYS A 13 -12.20 -7.08 6.17
C LYS A 13 -11.95 -6.46 4.80
N ARG A 14 -11.82 -5.15 4.73
CA ARG A 14 -11.57 -4.44 3.47
C ARG A 14 -10.23 -4.85 2.87
N LEU A 15 -9.18 -4.90 3.67
CA LEU A 15 -7.85 -5.30 3.21
C LEU A 15 -7.85 -6.76 2.73
N THR A 16 -8.48 -7.65 3.48
CA THR A 16 -8.55 -9.07 3.12
C THR A 16 -9.32 -9.26 1.81
N HIS A 17 -10.45 -8.60 1.65
CA HIS A 17 -11.24 -8.71 0.42
C HIS A 17 -10.49 -8.13 -0.78
N ALA A 18 -9.83 -6.98 -0.61
CA ALA A 18 -9.05 -6.38 -1.68
C ALA A 18 -7.90 -7.28 -2.12
N ALA A 19 -7.21 -7.90 -1.17
CA ALA A 19 -6.13 -8.83 -1.46
C ALA A 19 -6.65 -10.06 -2.23
N LYS A 20 -7.73 -10.66 -1.77
CA LYS A 20 -8.32 -11.84 -2.41
C LYS A 20 -8.91 -11.53 -3.78
N ALA A 21 -9.40 -10.33 -3.98
CA ALA A 21 -9.93 -9.89 -5.27
C ALA A 21 -8.86 -9.40 -6.24
N ASP A 22 -7.58 -9.46 -5.83
CA ASP A 22 -6.45 -8.99 -6.65
C ASP A 22 -6.55 -7.53 -7.05
N LEU A 23 -7.06 -6.68 -6.15
CA LEU A 23 -7.16 -5.25 -6.38
C LEU A 23 -5.84 -4.55 -6.02
N THR A 24 -5.55 -3.44 -6.70
CA THR A 24 -4.51 -2.53 -6.21
C THR A 24 -5.08 -1.74 -5.04
N ILE A 25 -4.25 -1.45 -4.05
CA ILE A 25 -4.69 -0.83 -2.80
C ILE A 25 -3.91 0.45 -2.58
N ALA A 26 -4.61 1.54 -2.26
CA ALA A 26 -3.99 2.79 -1.85
C ALA A 26 -4.32 3.05 -0.39
N LEU A 27 -3.29 3.28 0.42
CA LEU A 27 -3.43 3.59 1.84
C LEU A 27 -3.02 5.04 2.06
N TYR A 28 -3.99 5.86 2.44
CA TYR A 28 -3.76 7.26 2.79
C TYR A 28 -3.58 7.38 4.30
N ASN A 29 -2.69 8.26 4.74
CA ASN A 29 -2.35 8.41 6.14
C ASN A 29 -2.00 7.07 6.79
N PRO A 30 -1.01 6.34 6.23
CA PRO A 30 -0.73 4.97 6.67
C PRO A 30 -0.22 4.90 8.11
N ALA A 31 0.33 6.00 8.62
CA ALA A 31 0.76 6.10 10.00
C ALA A 31 0.71 7.56 10.44
N SER A 32 0.61 7.78 11.74
CA SER A 32 0.71 9.12 12.32
C SER A 32 1.59 9.04 13.58
N ARG A 33 1.90 10.21 14.15
CA ARG A 33 2.72 10.27 15.37
C ARG A 33 2.12 9.43 16.50
N SER A 34 0.79 9.40 16.61
CA SER A 34 0.10 8.64 17.66
C SER A 34 -0.18 7.19 17.27
N ARG A 35 0.10 6.77 16.03
CA ARG A 35 -0.27 5.45 15.50
C ARG A 35 0.78 4.92 14.53
N PRO A 36 2.03 4.77 14.98
CA PRO A 36 3.11 4.37 14.09
C PRO A 36 3.01 2.91 13.61
N ALA A 37 2.25 2.08 14.31
CA ALA A 37 2.15 0.65 13.99
C ALA A 37 1.02 0.32 13.00
N HIS A 38 0.26 1.30 12.53
CA HIS A 38 -0.88 1.04 11.63
C HIS A 38 -0.46 0.41 10.31
N LEU A 39 0.59 0.91 9.69
CA LEU A 39 1.06 0.34 8.42
C LEU A 39 1.53 -1.10 8.61
N ARG A 40 2.29 -1.35 9.67
CA ARG A 40 2.78 -2.69 9.97
C ARG A 40 1.62 -3.68 10.15
N ARG A 41 0.59 -3.27 10.87
CA ARG A 41 -0.60 -4.08 11.08
C ARG A 41 -1.33 -4.35 9.77
N ALA A 42 -1.47 -3.34 8.91
CA ALA A 42 -2.09 -3.50 7.61
C ALA A 42 -1.29 -4.48 6.75
N CYS A 43 0.04 -4.37 6.75
CA CYS A 43 0.90 -5.28 6.01
C CYS A 43 0.78 -6.72 6.52
N ASP A 44 0.70 -6.92 7.84
CA ASP A 44 0.51 -8.26 8.41
C ASP A 44 -0.79 -8.89 7.94
N ILE A 45 -1.85 -8.10 7.83
CA ILE A 45 -3.13 -8.56 7.30
C ILE A 45 -3.00 -8.95 5.82
N LEU A 46 -2.36 -8.11 5.03
CA LEU A 46 -2.17 -8.36 3.60
C LEU A 46 -1.26 -9.57 3.34
N LEU A 47 -0.26 -9.77 4.16
CA LEU A 47 0.68 -10.91 4.01
C LEU A 47 0.05 -12.26 4.24
N ARG A 48 -1.17 -12.32 4.79
CA ARG A 48 -1.92 -13.58 4.89
C ARG A 48 -2.29 -14.15 3.52
N ASP A 49 -2.51 -13.27 2.55
CA ASP A 49 -2.99 -13.65 1.21
C ASP A 49 -2.04 -13.23 0.08
N LEU A 50 -1.10 -12.30 0.33
CA LEU A 50 -0.18 -11.79 -0.67
C LEU A 50 1.25 -12.21 -0.37
N PRO A 51 2.09 -12.40 -1.41
CA PRO A 51 3.49 -12.76 -1.20
C PRO A 51 4.32 -11.58 -0.71
N ASP A 52 5.41 -11.87 0.01
CA ASP A 52 6.37 -10.86 0.47
C ASP A 52 6.93 -10.04 -0.69
N SER A 53 7.03 -10.64 -1.86
CA SER A 53 7.60 -10.03 -3.06
C SER A 53 6.63 -9.11 -3.80
N ARG A 54 5.39 -8.96 -3.34
CA ARG A 54 4.40 -8.08 -3.96
C ARG A 54 4.95 -6.67 -4.08
N LEU A 55 4.91 -6.10 -5.30
CA LEU A 55 5.41 -4.75 -5.53
C LEU A 55 4.52 -3.69 -4.88
N CYS A 56 5.17 -2.78 -4.19
CA CYS A 56 4.53 -1.66 -3.49
C CYS A 56 5.30 -0.38 -3.77
N GLY A 57 4.70 0.75 -3.41
CA GLY A 57 5.36 2.04 -3.53
C GLY A 57 4.95 2.97 -2.41
N ILE A 58 5.84 3.90 -2.09
CA ILE A 58 5.59 4.96 -1.13
C ILE A 58 5.81 6.28 -1.86
N ALA A 59 4.77 7.11 -1.91
CA ALA A 59 4.86 8.47 -2.41
C ALA A 59 4.77 9.41 -1.21
N ARG A 60 5.70 10.35 -1.12
CA ARG A 60 5.78 11.30 -0.03
C ARG A 60 5.63 12.72 -0.56
N ASN A 61 4.88 13.54 0.14
CA ASN A 61 4.70 14.96 -0.18
C ASN A 61 4.22 15.21 -1.62
N ILE A 62 3.29 14.43 -2.11
CA ILE A 62 2.76 14.58 -3.46
C ILE A 62 2.26 16.01 -3.66
N GLY A 63 2.77 16.68 -4.70
CA GLY A 63 2.40 18.07 -5.01
C GLY A 63 3.05 19.11 -4.12
N ARG A 64 4.02 18.75 -3.28
CA ARG A 64 4.73 19.64 -2.36
C ARG A 64 6.24 19.60 -2.62
N ALA A 65 6.95 20.54 -2.01
CA ALA A 65 8.40 20.48 -1.99
C ALA A 65 8.86 19.21 -1.29
N GLY A 66 9.91 18.58 -1.82
CA GLY A 66 10.40 17.32 -1.26
C GLY A 66 9.59 16.09 -1.69
N GLU A 67 8.81 16.20 -2.75
CA GLU A 67 8.11 15.05 -3.31
C GLU A 67 9.09 13.94 -3.67
N SER A 68 8.78 12.72 -3.25
CA SER A 68 9.62 11.56 -3.50
C SER A 68 8.77 10.31 -3.75
N TRP A 69 9.39 9.34 -4.42
CA TRP A 69 8.79 8.04 -4.71
C TRP A 69 9.79 6.94 -4.40
N ARG A 70 9.31 5.87 -3.82
CA ARG A 70 10.14 4.69 -3.55
C ARG A 70 9.37 3.43 -3.89
N THR A 71 9.98 2.53 -4.64
CA THR A 71 9.43 1.21 -4.92
C THR A 71 10.07 0.19 -3.99
N LEU A 72 9.28 -0.70 -3.43
CA LEU A 72 9.74 -1.74 -2.52
C LEU A 72 8.77 -2.92 -2.56
N THR A 73 9.12 -4.00 -1.85
CA THR A 73 8.23 -5.16 -1.72
C THR A 73 7.33 -5.02 -0.51
N LEU A 74 6.27 -5.83 -0.45
CA LEU A 74 5.37 -5.83 0.70
C LEU A 74 6.09 -6.20 2.00
N GLY A 75 7.01 -7.15 1.95
CA GLY A 75 7.83 -7.51 3.11
C GLY A 75 8.69 -6.36 3.60
N GLU A 76 9.26 -5.58 2.68
CA GLU A 76 10.02 -4.38 3.01
C GLU A 76 9.11 -3.26 3.52
N LEU A 77 7.92 -3.13 2.94
CA LEU A 77 6.95 -2.12 3.35
C LEU A 77 6.56 -2.28 4.82
N ARG A 78 6.44 -3.51 5.27
CA ARG A 78 6.11 -3.83 6.66
C ARG A 78 7.09 -3.19 7.65
N GLU A 79 8.34 -3.07 7.25
CA GLU A 79 9.42 -2.51 8.08
C GLU A 79 9.72 -1.05 7.76
N ALA A 80 9.01 -0.44 6.80
CA ALA A 80 9.27 0.93 6.39
C ALA A 80 8.71 1.94 7.38
N GLU A 81 9.40 3.06 7.52
CA GLU A 81 8.92 4.20 8.28
C GLU A 81 8.14 5.12 7.35
N VAL A 82 6.91 5.43 7.74
CA VAL A 82 6.03 6.32 6.99
C VAL A 82 5.34 7.27 7.97
N ASP A 83 4.80 8.36 7.42
CA ASP A 83 4.08 9.36 8.20
C ASP A 83 2.78 9.77 7.48
N MET A 84 2.11 10.79 8.01
CA MET A 84 0.83 11.25 7.49
C MET A 84 0.92 11.89 6.09
N PHE A 85 2.13 12.20 5.63
CA PHE A 85 2.35 12.80 4.31
C PHE A 85 2.63 11.76 3.22
N CYS A 86 2.60 10.50 3.57
CA CYS A 86 2.83 9.40 2.65
C CYS A 86 1.53 8.83 2.12
N THR A 87 1.57 8.38 0.87
CA THR A 87 0.55 7.50 0.30
C THR A 87 1.25 6.19 -0.06
N VAL A 88 0.70 5.09 0.41
CA VAL A 88 1.24 3.75 0.14
C VAL A 88 0.37 3.08 -0.92
N ILE A 89 1.03 2.53 -1.93
CA ILE A 89 0.36 1.77 -2.99
C ILE A 89 0.80 0.31 -2.88
N VAL A 90 -0.16 -0.60 -2.84
CA VAL A 90 0.11 -2.04 -2.92
C VAL A 90 -0.41 -2.52 -4.26
N GLY A 91 0.48 -3.08 -5.08
CA GLY A 91 0.12 -3.56 -6.41
C GLY A 91 -0.64 -4.87 -6.39
N ASN A 92 -1.07 -5.31 -7.57
CA ASN A 92 -1.68 -6.63 -7.73
C ASN A 92 -0.75 -7.57 -8.52
N VAL A 93 -1.25 -8.73 -8.93
CA VAL A 93 -0.45 -9.73 -9.64
C VAL A 93 0.11 -9.19 -10.95
N SER A 94 -0.57 -8.23 -11.58
CA SER A 94 -0.16 -7.65 -12.86
C SER A 94 0.76 -6.43 -12.74
N THR A 95 0.97 -5.93 -11.52
CA THR A 95 1.79 -4.75 -11.30
C THR A 95 3.26 -5.02 -11.62
N LYS A 96 3.88 -4.11 -12.35
CA LYS A 96 5.28 -4.18 -12.75
C LYS A 96 5.98 -2.88 -12.43
N GLU A 97 7.28 -2.95 -12.18
CA GLU A 97 8.13 -1.78 -12.07
C GLU A 97 8.77 -1.50 -13.43
N ILE A 98 8.50 -0.32 -13.98
CA ILE A 98 9.07 0.12 -15.27
C ILE A 98 9.64 1.51 -15.07
N ALA A 99 10.93 1.68 -15.31
CA ALA A 99 11.63 2.95 -15.14
C ALA A 99 11.41 3.57 -13.75
N GLY A 100 11.45 2.74 -12.71
CA GLY A 100 11.26 3.18 -11.32
C GLY A 100 9.83 3.47 -10.94
N ARG A 101 8.85 3.15 -11.79
CA ARG A 101 7.43 3.40 -11.53
C ARG A 101 6.66 2.10 -11.50
N LEU A 102 5.62 2.05 -10.68
CA LEU A 102 4.69 0.93 -10.66
C LEU A 102 3.63 1.13 -11.73
N ILE A 103 3.43 0.12 -12.55
CA ILE A 103 2.42 0.12 -13.61
C ILE A 103 1.57 -1.13 -13.45
N THR A 104 0.26 -0.92 -13.37
CA THR A 104 -0.71 -2.01 -13.34
C THR A 104 -1.55 -1.94 -14.61
N PRO A 105 -1.35 -2.87 -15.55
CA PRO A 105 -2.19 -2.92 -16.75
C PRO A 105 -3.65 -3.14 -16.39
N ARG A 106 -4.56 -2.54 -17.13
CA ARG A 106 -5.99 -2.69 -16.90
C ARG A 106 -6.54 -4.07 -17.30
N GLY A 107 -5.72 -4.89 -17.95
CA GLY A 107 -6.14 -6.19 -18.38
C GLY A 107 -6.99 -6.19 -19.63
N TYR A 108 -7.10 -5.07 -20.35
CA TYR A 108 -7.79 -5.03 -21.64
C TYR A 108 -6.98 -5.77 -22.69
N LYS A 109 -7.66 -6.62 -23.42
CA LYS A 109 -7.04 -7.29 -24.57
C LYS A 109 -7.31 -6.46 -25.83
N ASN A 110 -6.35 -6.40 -26.71
CA ASN A 110 -6.47 -5.74 -28.01
C ASN A 110 -6.74 -4.25 -27.95
N VAL A 111 -6.18 -3.59 -26.97
CA VAL A 111 -6.30 -2.14 -26.84
C VAL A 111 -4.93 -1.50 -26.97
#